data_1c15c0616b175dbd5abd16309aebdf50
#
_entry.id   1c15c0616b175dbd5abd16309aebdf50
#
_cell.length_a   1.000
_cell.length_b   1.000
_cell.length_c   1.000
_cell.angle_alpha   90.00
_cell.angle_beta   90.00
_cell.angle_gamma   90.00
#
_symmetry.space_group_name_H-M   'P 1'
#
loop_
_entity.id
_entity.type
_entity.pdbx_description
1 polymer ?
#
loop_
_entity_poly.entity_id
_entity_poly.type
_entity_poly.pdbx_seq_one_letter_code
_entity_poly.pdbx_strand_id
1 'polypeptide(L)'
;MKCEPAAYTIDDLARDGRTSWEGVRNYQARNFMRDDMREGDAVLFYASNADPSGVTGLATIARAGYPDHFCWTKGHKYFEDESHEQAPIWYMVDVAFVERFPETIPLETLKATKGLEKMPVTQKGSRLSVQPCTKAEYDIVCRLGRQQKSAESTRA
;
A
#
# COMPACT_ATOMS: atom_id res chain seq x y z
N MET A 1 -1.14 -1.61 0.99
CA MET A 1 -1.55 -0.74 -0.13
C MET A 1 -0.83 -1.24 -1.39
N LYS A 2 -1.58 -1.44 -2.46
CA LYS A 2 -1.07 -2.03 -3.70
C LYS A 2 -0.85 -0.97 -4.76
N CYS A 3 0.28 -1.07 -5.46
CA CYS A 3 0.58 -0.21 -6.60
C CYS A 3 1.36 -0.99 -7.66
N GLU A 4 1.09 -0.74 -8.94
CA GLU A 4 1.86 -1.35 -10.02
C GLU A 4 3.22 -0.68 -10.14
N PRO A 5 4.33 -1.44 -10.35
CA PRO A 5 5.66 -0.85 -10.50
C PRO A 5 5.76 0.18 -11.63
N ALA A 6 4.98 0.01 -12.70
CA ALA A 6 4.94 0.98 -13.80
C ALA A 6 4.39 2.34 -13.36
N ALA A 7 3.56 2.38 -12.30
CA ALA A 7 3.01 3.61 -11.75
C ALA A 7 3.90 4.19 -10.64
N TYR A 8 4.27 3.37 -9.66
CA TYR A 8 5.04 3.82 -8.51
C TYR A 8 5.65 2.63 -7.76
N THR A 9 6.93 2.75 -7.37
CA THR A 9 7.67 1.69 -6.68
C THR A 9 8.05 2.12 -5.27
N ILE A 10 8.47 1.14 -4.44
CA ILE A 10 9.04 1.44 -3.12
C ILE A 10 10.32 2.28 -3.26
N ASP A 11 11.09 2.10 -4.33
CA ASP A 11 12.28 2.90 -4.60
C ASP A 11 11.91 4.35 -4.91
N ASP A 12 10.80 4.57 -5.63
CA ASP A 12 10.27 5.91 -5.87
C ASP A 12 9.87 6.58 -4.56
N LEU A 13 9.22 5.83 -3.67
CA LEU A 13 8.84 6.34 -2.36
C LEU A 13 10.07 6.66 -1.50
N ALA A 14 11.11 5.83 -1.54
CA ALA A 14 12.37 6.08 -0.84
C ALA A 14 13.04 7.36 -1.33
N ARG A 15 13.02 7.59 -2.64
CA ARG A 15 13.56 8.82 -3.26
C ARG A 15 12.74 10.05 -2.85
N ASP A 16 11.42 9.96 -2.91
CA ASP A 16 10.52 11.09 -2.64
C ASP A 16 10.31 11.32 -1.14
N GLY A 17 10.51 10.30 -0.33
CA GLY A 17 10.31 10.32 1.12
C GLY A 17 8.84 10.27 1.53
N ARG A 18 7.96 10.92 0.78
CA ARG A 18 6.53 11.02 1.04
C ARG A 18 5.78 11.24 -0.27
N THR A 19 4.58 10.69 -0.37
CA THR A 19 3.71 10.90 -1.54
C THR A 19 2.25 10.86 -1.14
N SER A 20 1.39 11.48 -1.95
CA SER A 20 -0.06 11.34 -1.83
C SER A 20 -0.50 10.05 -2.56
N TRP A 21 -1.41 9.30 -1.95
CA TRP A 21 -1.95 8.07 -2.53
C TRP A 21 -3.30 8.39 -3.17
N GLU A 22 -3.26 8.89 -4.38
CA GLU A 22 -4.40 9.38 -5.14
C GLU A 22 -4.95 8.31 -6.09
N GLY A 23 -6.08 8.60 -6.69
CA GLY A 23 -6.62 7.79 -7.77
C GLY A 23 -7.32 6.51 -7.35
N VAL A 24 -7.59 6.31 -6.07
CA VAL A 24 -8.36 5.16 -5.58
C VAL A 24 -9.82 5.37 -5.97
N ARG A 25 -10.37 4.47 -6.80
CA ARG A 25 -11.72 4.58 -7.37
C ARG A 25 -12.57 3.36 -7.05
N ASN A 26 -12.48 2.88 -5.81
CA ASN A 26 -13.31 1.81 -5.26
C ASN A 26 -13.87 2.31 -3.93
N TYR A 27 -15.19 2.21 -3.75
CA TYR A 27 -15.86 2.75 -2.56
C TYR A 27 -15.39 2.08 -1.26
N GLN A 28 -15.15 0.78 -1.28
CA GLN A 28 -14.67 0.06 -0.10
C GLN A 28 -13.25 0.49 0.28
N ALA A 29 -12.35 0.58 -0.68
CA ALA A 29 -10.99 1.08 -0.46
C ALA A 29 -11.00 2.53 0.02
N ARG A 30 -11.84 3.38 -0.59
CA ARG A 30 -12.03 4.76 -0.16
C ARG A 30 -12.45 4.83 1.31
N ASN A 31 -13.39 3.98 1.72
CA ASN A 31 -13.89 3.98 3.09
C ASN A 31 -12.78 3.67 4.10
N PHE A 32 -11.88 2.74 3.79
CA PHE A 32 -10.70 2.49 4.63
C PHE A 32 -9.85 3.74 4.77
N MET A 33 -9.60 4.45 3.67
CA MET A 33 -8.76 5.65 3.66
C MET A 33 -9.42 6.81 4.39
N ARG A 34 -10.72 6.98 4.20
CA ARG A 34 -11.49 8.07 4.80
C ARG A 34 -11.75 7.87 6.29
N ASP A 35 -12.15 6.63 6.68
CA ASP A 35 -12.74 6.38 7.99
C ASP A 35 -11.80 5.64 8.95
N ASP A 36 -10.95 4.75 8.46
CA ASP A 36 -10.20 3.81 9.30
C ASP A 36 -8.72 4.16 9.46
N MET A 37 -8.10 4.69 8.41
CA MET A 37 -6.68 5.05 8.45
C MET A 37 -6.42 6.28 9.31
N ARG A 38 -5.37 6.21 10.13
CA ARG A 38 -4.95 7.32 10.99
C ARG A 38 -3.46 7.61 10.77
N GLU A 39 -3.07 8.85 11.02
CA GLU A 39 -1.66 9.24 11.00
C GLU A 39 -0.85 8.35 11.94
N GLY A 40 0.25 7.81 11.44
CA GLY A 40 1.12 6.89 12.17
C GLY A 40 0.82 5.42 11.92
N ASP A 41 -0.29 5.09 11.27
CA ASP A 41 -0.61 3.68 10.95
C ASP A 41 0.47 3.08 10.03
N ALA A 42 0.81 1.82 10.30
CA ALA A 42 1.78 1.08 9.52
C ALA A 42 1.17 0.60 8.20
N VAL A 43 1.99 0.61 7.15
CA VAL A 43 1.58 0.23 5.80
C VAL A 43 2.56 -0.80 5.24
N LEU A 44 2.01 -1.89 4.70
CA LEU A 44 2.76 -2.80 3.85
C LEU A 44 2.64 -2.31 2.40
N PHE A 45 3.77 -2.04 1.76
CA PHE A 45 3.80 -1.60 0.37
C PHE A 45 3.87 -2.82 -0.54
N TYR A 46 2.81 -3.02 -1.34
CA TYR A 46 2.65 -4.21 -2.19
C TYR A 46 2.76 -3.82 -3.66
N ALA A 47 3.67 -4.49 -4.38
CA ALA A 47 3.80 -4.34 -5.82
C ALA A 47 2.85 -5.32 -6.51
N SER A 48 1.82 -4.80 -7.17
CA SER A 48 0.86 -5.59 -7.94
C SER A 48 1.27 -5.65 -9.41
N ASN A 49 0.78 -6.66 -10.14
CA ASN A 49 1.12 -6.87 -11.57
C ASN A 49 2.64 -6.83 -11.80
N ALA A 50 3.39 -7.46 -10.93
CA ALA A 50 4.85 -7.56 -10.99
C ALA A 50 5.27 -9.02 -11.08
N ASP A 51 6.53 -9.26 -11.39
CA ASP A 51 7.11 -10.59 -11.44
C ASP A 51 8.36 -10.64 -10.55
N PRO A 52 8.21 -11.07 -9.27
CA PRO A 52 6.96 -11.49 -8.62
C PRO A 52 6.17 -10.31 -8.04
N SER A 53 4.83 -10.45 -7.94
CA SER A 53 4.01 -9.57 -7.11
C SER A 53 4.24 -9.92 -5.64
N GLY A 54 4.25 -8.90 -4.78
CA GLY A 54 4.44 -9.14 -3.35
C GLY A 54 4.78 -7.87 -2.59
N VAL A 55 5.15 -8.04 -1.32
CA VAL A 55 5.51 -6.92 -0.44
C VAL A 55 6.96 -6.54 -0.67
N THR A 56 7.18 -5.27 -1.01
CA THR A 56 8.50 -4.73 -1.34
C THR A 56 9.10 -3.87 -0.22
N GLY A 57 8.28 -3.42 0.70
CA GLY A 57 8.76 -2.58 1.80
C GLY A 57 7.66 -2.12 2.73
N LEU A 58 8.02 -1.18 3.59
CA LEU A 58 7.18 -0.62 4.63
C LEU A 58 7.03 0.88 4.48
N ALA A 59 5.85 1.38 4.83
CA ALA A 59 5.55 2.80 4.87
C ALA A 59 4.70 3.11 6.10
N THR A 60 4.34 4.37 6.27
CA THR A 60 3.44 4.81 7.34
C THR A 60 2.50 5.87 6.78
N ILE A 61 1.31 5.99 7.38
CA ILE A 61 0.37 7.05 7.03
C ILE A 61 0.89 8.37 7.60
N ALA A 62 1.26 9.29 6.72
CA ALA A 62 1.79 10.60 7.11
C ALA A 62 0.70 11.67 7.23
N ARG A 63 -0.42 11.50 6.52
CA ARG A 63 -1.60 12.34 6.62
C ARG A 63 -2.85 11.48 6.45
N ALA A 64 -3.77 11.59 7.40
CA ALA A 64 -5.03 10.85 7.37
C ALA A 64 -5.95 11.32 6.23
N GLY A 65 -6.99 10.56 5.95
CA GLY A 65 -7.86 10.75 4.79
C GLY A 65 -8.34 12.19 4.60
N TYR A 66 -8.12 12.69 3.40
CA TYR A 66 -8.58 14.01 2.97
C TYR A 66 -9.06 13.89 1.51
N PRO A 67 -9.90 14.85 1.04
CA PRO A 67 -10.45 14.73 -0.31
C PRO A 67 -9.37 14.67 -1.40
N ASP A 68 -9.57 13.75 -2.35
CA ASP A 68 -8.70 13.64 -3.54
C ASP A 68 -9.05 14.78 -4.50
N HIS A 69 -8.31 15.89 -4.41
CA HIS A 69 -8.55 17.09 -5.21
C HIS A 69 -8.25 16.89 -6.70
N PHE A 70 -7.54 15.83 -7.08
CA PHE A 70 -7.27 15.53 -8.49
C PHE A 70 -8.54 15.15 -9.24
N CYS A 71 -9.58 14.65 -8.55
CA CYS A 71 -10.83 14.28 -9.20
C CYS A 71 -11.67 15.50 -9.64
N TRP A 72 -11.43 16.70 -9.11
CA TRP A 72 -12.08 17.92 -9.58
C TRP A 72 -11.14 18.90 -10.30
N THR A 73 -9.90 18.47 -10.55
CA THR A 73 -8.93 19.24 -11.31
C THR A 73 -9.06 18.90 -12.79
N LYS A 74 -9.60 19.81 -13.60
CA LYS A 74 -9.75 19.60 -15.04
C LYS A 74 -8.42 19.31 -15.70
N GLY A 75 -8.40 18.34 -16.62
CA GLY A 75 -7.20 17.92 -17.32
C GLY A 75 -6.37 16.88 -16.59
N HIS A 76 -6.66 16.61 -15.33
CA HIS A 76 -6.01 15.54 -14.59
C HIS A 76 -6.61 14.18 -14.97
N LYS A 77 -5.78 13.10 -15.03
CA LYS A 77 -6.22 11.75 -15.41
C LYS A 77 -7.31 11.18 -14.50
N TYR A 78 -7.43 11.69 -13.28
CA TYR A 78 -8.44 11.24 -12.31
C TYR A 78 -9.62 12.19 -12.20
N PHE A 79 -9.76 13.15 -13.14
CA PHE A 79 -10.90 14.07 -13.15
C PHE A 79 -12.22 13.32 -13.25
N GLU A 80 -13.19 13.72 -12.44
CA GLU A 80 -14.53 13.14 -12.40
C GLU A 80 -15.56 14.24 -12.13
N ASP A 81 -16.51 14.41 -13.05
CA ASP A 81 -17.50 15.50 -13.00
C ASP A 81 -18.40 15.47 -11.77
N GLU A 82 -18.64 14.26 -11.23
CA GLU A 82 -19.54 14.08 -10.09
C GLU A 82 -18.91 14.42 -8.75
N SER A 83 -17.59 14.55 -8.69
CA SER A 83 -16.88 14.89 -7.46
C SER A 83 -16.49 16.36 -7.44
N HIS A 84 -16.84 17.06 -6.36
CA HIS A 84 -16.61 18.50 -6.20
C HIS A 84 -15.99 18.78 -4.83
N GLU A 85 -15.34 19.93 -4.70
CA GLU A 85 -14.77 20.38 -3.43
C GLU A 85 -15.79 20.42 -2.29
N GLN A 86 -17.04 20.83 -2.62
CA GLN A 86 -18.13 20.91 -1.65
C GLN A 86 -18.79 19.56 -1.34
N ALA A 87 -18.62 18.57 -2.22
CA ALA A 87 -19.20 17.23 -2.10
C ALA A 87 -18.21 16.19 -2.60
N PRO A 88 -17.07 16.00 -1.90
CA PRO A 88 -16.04 15.06 -2.35
C PRO A 88 -16.52 13.61 -2.26
N ILE A 89 -16.29 12.85 -3.34
CA ILE A 89 -16.59 11.42 -3.40
C ILE A 89 -15.36 10.62 -3.05
N TRP A 90 -14.19 11.01 -3.56
CA TRP A 90 -12.95 10.27 -3.43
C TRP A 90 -12.00 10.92 -2.43
N TYR A 91 -11.24 10.07 -1.73
CA TYR A 91 -10.32 10.48 -0.68
C TYR A 91 -8.95 9.90 -0.94
N MET A 92 -7.93 10.51 -0.36
CA MET A 92 -6.56 10.04 -0.41
C MET A 92 -5.90 10.21 0.95
N VAL A 93 -4.78 9.53 1.12
CA VAL A 93 -3.90 9.69 2.29
C VAL A 93 -2.51 9.98 1.79
N ASP A 94 -1.65 10.53 2.67
CA ASP A 94 -0.23 10.62 2.39
C ASP A 94 0.47 9.46 3.06
N VAL A 95 1.44 8.86 2.35
CA VAL A 95 2.29 7.81 2.88
C VAL A 95 3.74 8.27 2.89
N ALA A 96 4.48 7.88 3.92
CA ALA A 96 5.91 8.18 4.06
C ALA A 96 6.72 6.88 4.06
N PHE A 97 7.92 6.94 3.48
CA PHE A 97 8.83 5.80 3.42
C PHE A 97 9.32 5.41 4.82
N VAL A 98 9.38 4.11 5.07
CA VAL A 98 9.95 3.55 6.30
C VAL A 98 11.13 2.64 5.99
N GLU A 99 10.92 1.61 5.16
CA GLU A 99 11.95 0.61 4.90
C GLU A 99 11.72 -0.06 3.55
N ARG A 100 12.80 -0.35 2.84
CA ARG A 100 12.77 -1.19 1.63
C ARG A 100 13.34 -2.56 1.99
N PHE A 101 12.63 -3.64 1.61
CA PHE A 101 13.16 -4.98 1.77
C PHE A 101 14.23 -5.28 0.70
N PRO A 102 15.26 -6.09 1.02
CA PRO A 102 16.28 -6.47 0.04
C PRO A 102 15.68 -7.14 -1.20
N GLU A 103 14.67 -7.98 -1.00
CA GLU A 103 13.93 -8.66 -2.07
C GLU A 103 12.44 -8.60 -1.81
N THR A 104 11.65 -8.66 -2.87
CA THR A 104 10.20 -8.79 -2.75
C THR A 104 9.85 -10.07 -2.00
N ILE A 105 8.91 -9.98 -1.04
CA ILE A 105 8.31 -11.17 -0.45
C ILE A 105 7.16 -11.58 -1.38
N PRO A 106 7.32 -12.67 -2.17
CA PRO A 106 6.32 -13.03 -3.17
C PRO A 106 4.98 -13.41 -2.55
N LEU A 107 3.89 -13.19 -3.29
CA LEU A 107 2.56 -13.59 -2.86
C LEU A 107 2.50 -15.08 -2.50
N GLU A 108 3.20 -15.94 -3.24
CA GLU A 108 3.28 -17.37 -2.93
C GLU A 108 3.85 -17.64 -1.54
N THR A 109 4.89 -16.90 -1.15
CA THR A 109 5.47 -16.99 0.18
C THR A 109 4.47 -16.53 1.25
N LEU A 110 3.74 -15.46 0.99
CA LEU A 110 2.70 -14.98 1.90
C LEU A 110 1.62 -16.03 2.11
N LYS A 111 1.17 -16.65 1.02
CA LYS A 111 0.14 -17.72 1.07
C LYS A 111 0.62 -18.95 1.83
N ALA A 112 1.90 -19.28 1.76
CA ALA A 112 2.49 -20.45 2.41
C ALA A 112 2.90 -20.18 3.85
N THR A 113 2.84 -18.96 4.34
CA THR A 113 3.32 -18.58 5.66
C THR A 113 2.23 -18.76 6.72
N LYS A 114 2.54 -19.52 7.76
CA LYS A 114 1.65 -19.72 8.91
C LYS A 114 1.37 -18.38 9.59
N GLY A 115 0.09 -18.13 9.87
CA GLY A 115 -0.37 -16.88 10.47
C GLY A 115 -0.91 -15.86 9.46
N LEU A 116 -0.71 -16.09 8.16
CA LEU A 116 -1.19 -15.21 7.09
C LEU A 116 -2.35 -15.79 6.29
N GLU A 117 -2.93 -16.91 6.74
CA GLU A 117 -3.98 -17.63 6.02
C GLU A 117 -5.25 -16.80 5.80
N LYS A 118 -5.54 -15.88 6.70
CA LYS A 118 -6.74 -15.03 6.66
C LYS A 118 -6.45 -13.61 6.16
N MET A 119 -5.19 -13.31 5.86
CA MET A 119 -4.81 -11.98 5.37
C MET A 119 -5.50 -11.71 4.02
N PRO A 120 -6.21 -10.56 3.86
CA PRO A 120 -7.00 -10.33 2.65
C PRO A 120 -6.23 -10.50 1.34
N VAL A 121 -4.96 -10.07 1.27
CA VAL A 121 -4.17 -10.16 0.04
C VAL A 121 -3.89 -11.62 -0.37
N THR A 122 -3.93 -12.56 0.57
CA THR A 122 -3.71 -13.99 0.29
C THR A 122 -4.98 -14.69 -0.18
N GLN A 123 -6.13 -14.04 -0.11
CA GLN A 123 -7.41 -14.62 -0.47
C GLN A 123 -7.64 -14.55 -1.98
N LYS A 124 -8.25 -15.60 -2.52
CA LYS A 124 -8.61 -15.66 -3.95
C LYS A 124 -9.60 -14.54 -4.29
N GLY A 125 -9.35 -13.84 -5.40
CA GLY A 125 -10.24 -12.80 -5.87
C GLY A 125 -10.10 -11.47 -5.14
N SER A 126 -9.12 -11.32 -4.26
CA SER A 126 -8.86 -10.06 -3.57
C SER A 126 -8.28 -9.03 -4.54
N ARG A 127 -9.10 -8.02 -4.93
CA ARG A 127 -8.73 -7.01 -5.95
C ARG A 127 -8.63 -5.60 -5.41
N LEU A 128 -8.91 -5.39 -4.13
CA LEU A 128 -8.82 -4.06 -3.54
C LEU A 128 -7.38 -3.58 -3.48
N SER A 129 -7.15 -2.35 -3.90
CA SER A 129 -5.82 -1.73 -3.83
C SER A 129 -5.44 -1.32 -2.41
N VAL A 130 -6.42 -1.15 -1.54
CA VAL A 130 -6.22 -0.82 -0.13
C VAL A 130 -6.96 -1.88 0.68
N GLN A 131 -6.22 -2.58 1.53
CA GLN A 131 -6.76 -3.70 2.33
C GLN A 131 -6.24 -3.63 3.75
N PRO A 132 -7.06 -3.97 4.75
CA PRO A 132 -6.59 -4.03 6.13
C PRO A 132 -5.75 -5.27 6.37
N CYS A 133 -4.88 -5.20 7.37
CA CYS A 133 -4.24 -6.37 7.96
C CYS A 133 -4.17 -6.20 9.47
N THR A 134 -4.04 -7.31 10.19
CA THR A 134 -3.89 -7.26 11.64
C THR A 134 -2.45 -6.92 11.99
N LYS A 135 -2.23 -6.48 13.24
CA LYS A 135 -0.88 -6.24 13.75
C LYS A 135 -0.03 -7.52 13.70
N ALA A 136 -0.63 -8.65 14.03
CA ALA A 136 0.05 -9.95 13.99
C ALA A 136 0.52 -10.30 12.58
N GLU A 137 -0.34 -10.08 11.57
CA GLU A 137 0.00 -10.27 10.17
C GLU A 137 1.12 -9.32 9.72
N TYR A 138 1.02 -8.06 10.08
CA TYR A 138 2.05 -7.05 9.80
C TYR A 138 3.41 -7.47 10.39
N ASP A 139 3.43 -7.90 11.65
CA ASP A 139 4.67 -8.30 12.34
C ASP A 139 5.31 -9.53 11.66
N ILE A 140 4.49 -10.48 11.18
CA ILE A 140 4.99 -11.65 10.46
C ILE A 140 5.67 -11.22 9.15
N VAL A 141 5.05 -10.35 8.38
CA VAL A 141 5.60 -9.86 7.11
C VAL A 141 6.89 -9.09 7.35
N CYS A 142 6.94 -8.24 8.37
CA CYS A 142 8.17 -7.53 8.76
C CYS A 142 9.30 -8.49 9.06
N ARG A 143 9.02 -9.57 9.76
CA ARG A 143 9.99 -10.62 10.09
C ARG A 143 10.52 -11.28 8.84
N LEU A 144 9.65 -11.64 7.90
CA LEU A 144 10.05 -12.24 6.62
C LEU A 144 11.02 -11.32 5.85
N GLY A 145 10.71 -10.04 5.76
CA GLY A 145 11.56 -9.08 5.08
C GLY A 145 12.92 -8.89 5.74
N ARG A 146 12.95 -8.85 7.06
CA ARG A 146 14.17 -8.66 7.85
C ARG A 146 15.04 -9.91 7.91
N GLN A 147 14.46 -11.09 7.85
CA GLN A 147 15.21 -12.36 7.78
C GLN A 147 16.02 -12.45 6.48
N GLN A 148 15.49 -11.96 5.35
CA GLN A 148 16.23 -11.87 4.10
C GLN A 148 17.51 -11.05 4.29
N LYS A 149 17.40 -9.90 4.92
CA LYS A 149 18.53 -9.00 5.20
C LYS A 149 19.58 -9.67 6.08
N SER A 150 19.15 -10.39 7.12
CA SER A 150 20.05 -11.14 8.02
C SER A 150 20.76 -12.26 7.27
N ALA A 151 20.05 -13.01 6.41
CA ALA A 151 20.63 -14.07 5.60
C ALA A 151 21.71 -13.54 4.64
N GLU A 152 21.47 -12.41 4.01
CA GLU A 152 22.46 -11.75 3.15
C GLU A 152 23.72 -11.33 3.94
N SER A 153 23.53 -10.74 5.11
CA SER A 153 24.64 -10.34 5.98
C SER A 153 25.47 -11.56 6.41
N THR A 154 24.84 -12.68 6.64
CA THR A 154 25.52 -13.93 7.04
C THR A 154 26.31 -14.55 5.89
N ARG A 155 25.86 -14.36 4.65
CA ARG A 155 26.52 -14.90 3.45
C ARG A 155 27.70 -14.03 2.98
N ALA A 156 27.68 -12.80 3.38
CA ALA A 156 28.78 -11.89 3.04
C ALA A 156 29.97 -12.05 3.97
#